data_c17b5849d2252c45f8a8e89d65e0f88f
#
_entry.id   c17b5849d2252c45f8a8e89d65e0f88f
#
_cell.length_a   1.000
_cell.length_b   1.000
_cell.length_c   1.000
_cell.angle_alpha   90.00
_cell.angle_beta   90.00
_cell.angle_gamma   90.00
#
_symmetry.space_group_name_H-M   'P 1'
#
loop_
_entity.id
_entity.type
_entity.pdbx_description
1 polymer ?
#
loop_
_entity_poly.entity_id
_entity_poly.type
_entity_poly.pdbx_seq_one_letter_code
_entity_poly.pdbx_strand_id
1 'polypeptide(L)'
;MYIAICDDEEIFVKKMIYDIETKYKTLDFRIKKFDSGENLLEHYKKKKRHFDVILLDIEMNGLNGIETAKQLRKYTPDVLIIFVTSHEELACTGYEVSAFRFITKPINVPKLIEALNSAAEQLRQNKNILIETNFGEYSLKISDILYIEAQNQHVIIYTEHEKYIQRASISKYERTLVLDNFQLIHRSYLVNMCHVKGVSKQEVTLNKKLKLPLSRLRYKKFQEQFHNYINTTAF
;
A
#
# COMPACT_ATOMS: atom_id res chain seq x y z
N MET A 1 3.26 -6.34 1.50
CA MET A 1 2.04 -6.61 0.70
C MET A 1 1.93 -8.10 0.45
N TYR A 2 0.74 -8.70 0.66
CA TYR A 2 0.50 -10.12 0.46
C TYR A 2 -0.33 -10.33 -0.82
N ILE A 3 0.28 -10.95 -1.84
CA ILE A 3 -0.28 -11.09 -3.18
C ILE A 3 -0.70 -12.54 -3.42
N ALA A 4 -1.93 -12.76 -3.91
CA ALA A 4 -2.31 -14.01 -4.55
C ALA A 4 -2.12 -13.90 -6.06
N ILE A 5 -1.64 -14.97 -6.69
CA ILE A 5 -1.65 -15.14 -8.15
C ILE A 5 -2.48 -16.39 -8.43
N CYS A 6 -3.55 -16.22 -9.18
CA CYS A 6 -4.48 -17.30 -9.54
C CYS A 6 -4.58 -17.39 -11.07
N ASP A 7 -4.04 -18.46 -11.62
CA ASP A 7 -3.94 -18.74 -13.05
C ASP A 7 -3.63 -20.24 -13.22
N ASP A 8 -4.32 -20.96 -14.06
CA ASP A 8 -4.12 -22.40 -14.28
C ASP A 8 -2.91 -22.67 -15.19
N GLU A 9 -2.41 -21.67 -15.89
CA GLU A 9 -1.20 -21.76 -16.68
C GLU A 9 0.06 -21.42 -15.87
N GLU A 10 0.76 -22.43 -15.40
CA GLU A 10 1.95 -22.27 -14.53
C GLU A 10 3.05 -21.38 -15.15
N ILE A 11 3.14 -21.30 -16.46
CA ILE A 11 4.13 -20.49 -17.18
C ILE A 11 3.91 -19.00 -16.91
N PHE A 12 2.66 -18.51 -16.91
CA PHE A 12 2.35 -17.13 -16.60
C PHE A 12 2.55 -16.83 -15.11
N VAL A 13 2.17 -17.75 -14.23
CA VAL A 13 2.42 -17.64 -12.79
C VAL A 13 3.91 -17.45 -12.50
N LYS A 14 4.77 -18.33 -13.06
CA LYS A 14 6.22 -18.25 -12.87
C LYS A 14 6.80 -16.94 -13.40
N LYS A 15 6.33 -16.48 -14.56
CA LYS A 15 6.76 -15.23 -15.16
C LYS A 15 6.37 -14.02 -14.29
N MET A 16 5.12 -13.94 -13.83
CA MET A 16 4.67 -12.86 -12.94
C MET A 16 5.50 -12.81 -11.65
N ILE A 17 5.75 -13.96 -11.01
CA ILE A 17 6.59 -14.04 -9.81
C ILE A 17 7.98 -13.50 -10.10
N TYR A 18 8.63 -13.98 -11.16
CA TYR A 18 9.97 -13.54 -11.55
C TYR A 18 10.04 -12.03 -11.79
N ASP A 19 9.06 -11.48 -12.53
CA ASP A 19 9.00 -10.06 -12.86
C ASP A 19 8.80 -9.20 -11.60
N ILE A 20 7.92 -9.63 -10.69
CA ILE A 20 7.66 -8.96 -9.41
C ILE A 20 8.92 -9.01 -8.52
N GLU A 21 9.50 -10.18 -8.30
CA GLU A 21 10.68 -10.35 -7.43
C GLU A 21 11.90 -9.60 -7.96
N THR A 22 12.08 -9.55 -9.28
CA THR A 22 13.20 -8.84 -9.91
C THR A 22 13.09 -7.33 -9.72
N LYS A 23 11.88 -6.76 -9.82
CA LYS A 23 11.64 -5.32 -9.73
C LYS A 23 11.54 -4.81 -8.30
N TYR A 24 11.07 -5.64 -7.38
CA TYR A 24 10.83 -5.25 -5.99
C TYR A 24 11.81 -5.90 -5.00
N LYS A 25 13.11 -5.90 -5.32
CA LYS A 25 14.18 -6.47 -4.48
C LYS A 25 14.21 -5.95 -3.02
N THR A 26 13.61 -4.80 -2.76
CA THR A 26 13.66 -4.10 -1.46
C THR A 26 12.34 -4.11 -0.69
N LEU A 27 11.24 -4.59 -1.27
CA LEU A 27 9.94 -4.62 -0.64
C LEU A 27 9.61 -6.03 -0.12
N ASP A 28 9.06 -6.11 1.08
CA ASP A 28 8.60 -7.37 1.70
C ASP A 28 7.28 -7.82 1.05
N PHE A 29 7.40 -8.44 -0.14
CA PHE A 29 6.27 -9.10 -0.80
C PHE A 29 6.21 -10.55 -0.36
N ARG A 30 4.98 -11.00 -0.10
CA ARG A 30 4.68 -12.43 0.05
C ARG A 30 3.73 -12.81 -1.04
N ILE A 31 4.13 -13.77 -1.85
CA ILE A 31 3.32 -14.26 -2.96
C ILE A 31 2.83 -15.66 -2.64
N LYS A 32 1.55 -15.91 -2.91
CA LYS A 32 0.96 -17.24 -2.88
C LYS A 32 0.26 -17.52 -4.19
N LYS A 33 0.54 -18.67 -4.78
CA LYS A 33 -0.03 -19.13 -6.04
C LYS A 33 -1.21 -20.07 -5.82
N PHE A 34 -2.16 -20.00 -6.76
CA PHE A 34 -3.33 -20.86 -6.89
C PHE A 34 -3.47 -21.21 -8.36
N ASP A 35 -3.88 -22.44 -8.63
CA ASP A 35 -4.08 -23.02 -9.95
C ASP A 35 -5.56 -23.01 -10.38
N SER A 36 -6.46 -22.55 -9.52
CA SER A 36 -7.90 -22.49 -9.78
C SER A 36 -8.63 -21.52 -8.86
N GLY A 37 -9.78 -21.03 -9.33
CA GLY A 37 -10.66 -20.18 -8.53
C GLY A 37 -11.19 -20.90 -7.29
N GLU A 38 -11.48 -22.19 -7.39
CA GLU A 38 -11.95 -23.03 -6.30
C GLU A 38 -10.94 -23.11 -5.15
N ASN A 39 -9.64 -23.31 -5.48
CA ASN A 39 -8.58 -23.38 -4.49
C ASN A 39 -8.35 -22.03 -3.80
N LEU A 40 -8.48 -20.93 -4.54
CA LEU A 40 -8.42 -19.58 -3.99
C LEU A 40 -9.60 -19.34 -3.03
N LEU A 41 -10.83 -19.69 -3.42
CA LEU A 41 -12.02 -19.56 -2.58
C LEU A 41 -11.96 -20.44 -1.33
N GLU A 42 -11.46 -21.67 -1.45
CA GLU A 42 -11.27 -22.56 -0.31
C GLU A 42 -10.32 -21.97 0.72
N HIS A 43 -9.27 -21.26 0.28
CA HIS A 43 -8.36 -20.55 1.16
C HIS A 43 -9.10 -19.52 2.04
N TYR A 44 -10.03 -18.74 1.46
CA TYR A 44 -10.83 -17.77 2.20
C TYR A 44 -11.86 -18.43 3.13
N LYS A 45 -12.52 -19.52 2.69
CA LYS A 45 -13.47 -20.29 3.52
C LYS A 45 -12.81 -20.83 4.80
N LYS A 46 -11.53 -21.21 4.74
CA LYS A 46 -10.76 -21.68 5.89
C LYS A 46 -10.30 -20.56 6.82
N LYS A 47 -10.80 -19.31 6.67
CA LYS A 47 -10.46 -18.13 7.46
C LYS A 47 -8.94 -17.90 7.59
N LYS A 48 -8.19 -18.22 6.55
CA LYS A 48 -6.76 -17.97 6.48
C LYS A 48 -6.51 -16.48 6.23
N ARG A 49 -5.25 -16.07 6.38
CA ARG A 49 -4.84 -14.68 6.17
C ARG A 49 -5.32 -14.17 4.79
N HIS A 50 -5.96 -12.99 4.79
CA HIS A 50 -6.40 -12.32 3.57
C HIS A 50 -5.22 -11.79 2.76
N PHE A 51 -5.40 -11.72 1.44
CA PHE A 51 -4.48 -11.06 0.53
C PHE A 51 -4.82 -9.57 0.43
N ASP A 52 -3.80 -8.78 0.14
CA ASP A 52 -3.96 -7.36 -0.15
C ASP A 52 -4.34 -7.16 -1.63
N VAL A 53 -3.74 -7.96 -2.51
CA VAL A 53 -3.94 -7.91 -3.96
C VAL A 53 -4.10 -9.34 -4.49
N ILE A 54 -4.99 -9.52 -5.47
CA ILE A 54 -5.16 -10.77 -6.22
C ILE A 54 -4.92 -10.46 -7.70
N LEU A 55 -3.91 -11.10 -8.30
CA LEU A 55 -3.74 -11.19 -9.75
C LEU A 55 -4.55 -12.41 -10.19
N LEU A 56 -5.59 -12.22 -10.98
CA LEU A 56 -6.59 -13.24 -11.29
C LEU A 56 -6.76 -13.37 -12.79
N ASP A 57 -6.50 -14.55 -13.32
CA ASP A 57 -6.90 -14.84 -14.71
C ASP A 57 -8.41 -14.97 -14.81
N ILE A 58 -8.97 -14.57 -15.94
CA ILE A 58 -10.39 -14.72 -16.24
C ILE A 58 -10.67 -16.13 -16.80
N GLU A 59 -9.84 -16.58 -17.73
CA GLU A 59 -10.01 -17.89 -18.35
C GLU A 59 -9.23 -18.96 -17.56
N MET A 60 -9.93 -19.70 -16.77
CA MET A 60 -9.40 -20.87 -16.05
C MET A 60 -10.33 -22.05 -16.22
N ASN A 61 -9.77 -23.25 -16.16
CA ASN A 61 -10.56 -24.46 -16.11
C ASN A 61 -11.42 -24.48 -14.83
N GLY A 62 -12.71 -24.84 -14.95
CA GLY A 62 -13.66 -24.85 -13.83
C GLY A 62 -14.28 -23.46 -13.60
N LEU A 63 -14.12 -22.92 -12.41
CA LEU A 63 -14.68 -21.61 -12.06
C LEU A 63 -13.84 -20.48 -12.69
N ASN A 64 -14.44 -19.72 -13.62
CA ASN A 64 -13.74 -18.60 -14.25
C ASN A 64 -13.43 -17.45 -13.26
N GLY A 65 -12.53 -16.54 -13.68
CA GLY A 65 -12.06 -15.46 -12.81
C GLY A 65 -13.14 -14.47 -12.40
N ILE A 66 -14.12 -14.17 -13.26
CA ILE A 66 -15.22 -13.25 -12.94
C ILE A 66 -16.13 -13.85 -11.86
N GLU A 67 -16.50 -15.11 -12.00
CA GLU A 67 -17.30 -15.80 -11.00
C GLU A 67 -16.55 -15.99 -9.70
N THR A 68 -15.23 -16.28 -9.78
CA THR A 68 -14.33 -16.32 -8.62
C THR A 68 -14.35 -14.99 -7.89
N ALA A 69 -14.18 -13.87 -8.61
CA ALA A 69 -14.21 -12.54 -8.04
C ALA A 69 -15.56 -12.20 -7.39
N LYS A 70 -16.70 -12.54 -8.03
CA LYS A 70 -18.06 -12.37 -7.45
C LYS A 70 -18.19 -13.11 -6.10
N GLN A 71 -17.67 -14.32 -6.02
CA GLN A 71 -17.68 -15.07 -4.77
C GLN A 71 -16.70 -14.52 -3.73
N LEU A 72 -15.51 -14.07 -4.13
CA LEU A 72 -14.52 -13.44 -3.25
C LEU A 72 -15.09 -12.21 -2.55
N ARG A 73 -15.85 -11.37 -3.26
CA ARG A 73 -16.47 -10.17 -2.69
C ARG A 73 -17.35 -10.45 -1.46
N LYS A 74 -17.88 -11.67 -1.31
CA LYS A 74 -18.63 -12.09 -0.12
C LYS A 74 -17.75 -12.32 1.12
N TYR A 75 -16.46 -12.61 0.91
CA TYR A 75 -15.49 -12.89 1.98
C TYR A 75 -14.56 -11.70 2.25
N THR A 76 -14.27 -10.92 1.21
CA THR A 76 -13.29 -9.83 1.24
C THR A 76 -13.70 -8.74 0.24
N PRO A 77 -14.56 -7.79 0.67
CA PRO A 77 -15.04 -6.72 -0.21
C PRO A 77 -13.91 -5.78 -0.64
N ASP A 78 -12.88 -5.61 0.19
CA ASP A 78 -11.85 -4.58 0.02
C ASP A 78 -10.57 -5.05 -0.67
N VAL A 79 -10.43 -6.36 -0.97
CA VAL A 79 -9.24 -6.87 -1.66
C VAL A 79 -9.14 -6.27 -3.07
N LEU A 80 -7.95 -5.83 -3.44
CA LEU A 80 -7.72 -5.29 -4.78
C LEU A 80 -7.56 -6.43 -5.78
N ILE A 81 -8.49 -6.52 -6.75
CA ILE A 81 -8.45 -7.54 -7.81
C ILE A 81 -7.92 -6.88 -9.08
N ILE A 82 -6.82 -7.43 -9.60
CA ILE A 82 -6.24 -7.10 -10.89
C ILE A 82 -6.43 -8.30 -11.78
N PHE A 83 -7.24 -8.15 -12.82
CA PHE A 83 -7.37 -9.21 -13.81
C PHE A 83 -6.17 -9.24 -14.76
N VAL A 84 -5.70 -10.46 -15.06
CA VAL A 84 -4.61 -10.71 -16.01
C VAL A 84 -5.14 -11.70 -17.04
N THR A 85 -5.53 -11.24 -18.24
CA THR A 85 -6.28 -12.04 -19.19
C THR A 85 -5.88 -11.78 -20.64
N SER A 86 -6.14 -12.73 -21.53
CA SER A 86 -6.03 -12.58 -22.97
C SER A 86 -7.23 -11.83 -23.59
N HIS A 87 -8.31 -11.62 -22.82
CA HIS A 87 -9.61 -11.11 -23.28
C HIS A 87 -9.85 -9.65 -22.83
N GLU A 88 -9.44 -8.69 -23.66
CA GLU A 88 -9.66 -7.26 -23.40
C GLU A 88 -11.15 -6.89 -23.38
N GLU A 89 -11.98 -7.58 -24.16
CA GLU A 89 -13.42 -7.36 -24.26
C GLU A 89 -14.15 -7.62 -22.94
N LEU A 90 -13.59 -8.46 -22.06
CA LEU A 90 -14.16 -8.74 -20.75
C LEU A 90 -13.85 -7.66 -19.70
N ALA A 91 -13.09 -6.62 -20.05
CA ALA A 91 -12.81 -5.51 -19.15
C ALA A 91 -14.10 -4.81 -18.68
N CYS A 92 -15.15 -4.75 -19.54
CA CYS A 92 -16.45 -4.19 -19.16
C CYS A 92 -17.16 -4.95 -18.05
N THR A 93 -17.00 -6.29 -17.97
CA THR A 93 -17.64 -7.12 -16.92
C THR A 93 -16.95 -6.97 -15.56
N GLY A 94 -15.72 -6.47 -15.53
CA GLY A 94 -14.99 -6.23 -14.30
C GLY A 94 -15.59 -5.14 -13.41
N TYR A 95 -16.40 -4.22 -13.96
CA TYR A 95 -17.14 -3.24 -13.14
C TYR A 95 -18.08 -3.92 -12.14
N GLU A 96 -18.70 -5.06 -12.51
CA GLU A 96 -19.61 -5.80 -11.64
C GLU A 96 -18.94 -6.35 -10.37
N VAL A 97 -17.63 -6.55 -10.42
CA VAL A 97 -16.83 -7.09 -9.31
C VAL A 97 -15.89 -6.06 -8.69
N SER A 98 -16.05 -4.78 -9.05
CA SER A 98 -15.16 -3.70 -8.60
C SER A 98 -13.69 -4.06 -8.80
N ALA A 99 -13.34 -4.44 -10.04
CA ALA A 99 -11.96 -4.71 -10.40
C ALA A 99 -11.10 -3.45 -10.24
N PHE A 100 -9.92 -3.59 -9.67
CA PHE A 100 -9.00 -2.48 -9.49
C PHE A 100 -8.33 -2.09 -10.81
N ARG A 101 -7.84 -3.10 -11.57
CA ARG A 101 -7.21 -2.91 -12.90
C ARG A 101 -7.35 -4.15 -13.76
N PHE A 102 -7.05 -3.96 -15.06
CA PHE A 102 -6.91 -5.01 -16.07
C PHE A 102 -5.53 -4.96 -16.70
N ILE A 103 -4.94 -6.12 -16.91
CA ILE A 103 -3.66 -6.31 -17.62
C ILE A 103 -3.87 -7.39 -18.67
N THR A 104 -3.55 -7.07 -19.93
CA THR A 104 -3.69 -8.01 -21.04
C THR A 104 -2.46 -8.91 -21.15
N LYS A 105 -2.68 -10.19 -21.46
CA LYS A 105 -1.63 -11.11 -21.89
C LYS A 105 -1.31 -10.86 -23.38
N PRO A 106 -0.02 -10.83 -23.81
CA PRO A 106 1.17 -11.09 -23.01
C PRO A 106 1.48 -9.96 -22.03
N ILE A 107 1.88 -10.34 -20.82
CA ILE A 107 2.03 -9.40 -19.70
C ILE A 107 3.11 -8.35 -20.02
N ASN A 108 2.69 -7.09 -20.04
CA ASN A 108 3.58 -5.94 -20.10
C ASN A 108 4.10 -5.65 -18.69
N VAL A 109 5.39 -5.93 -18.43
CA VAL A 109 6.00 -5.78 -17.10
C VAL A 109 5.85 -4.35 -16.53
N PRO A 110 6.13 -3.26 -17.26
CA PRO A 110 5.85 -1.90 -16.82
C PRO A 110 4.41 -1.70 -16.33
N LYS A 111 3.39 -2.17 -17.06
CA LYS A 111 1.98 -2.06 -16.67
C LYS A 111 1.66 -2.86 -15.39
N LEU A 112 2.23 -4.07 -15.26
CA LEU A 112 2.08 -4.88 -14.04
C LEU A 112 2.66 -4.14 -12.82
N ILE A 113 3.86 -3.60 -12.95
CA ILE A 113 4.52 -2.86 -11.87
C ILE A 113 3.75 -1.58 -11.52
N GLU A 114 3.26 -0.84 -12.51
CA GLU A 114 2.40 0.34 -12.30
C GLU A 114 1.12 -0.02 -11.53
N ALA A 115 0.45 -1.11 -11.92
CA ALA A 115 -0.76 -1.57 -11.25
C ALA A 115 -0.49 -1.96 -9.78
N LEU A 116 0.60 -2.65 -9.51
CA LEU A 116 1.00 -3.02 -8.16
C LEU A 116 1.42 -1.81 -7.30
N ASN A 117 2.09 -0.82 -7.88
CA ASN A 117 2.42 0.44 -7.20
C ASN A 117 1.15 1.21 -6.83
N SER A 118 0.21 1.33 -7.77
CA SER A 118 -1.09 1.97 -7.53
C SER A 118 -1.90 1.23 -6.45
N ALA A 119 -1.85 -0.11 -6.44
CA ALA A 119 -2.50 -0.91 -5.41
C ALA A 119 -1.85 -0.68 -4.03
N ALA A 120 -0.53 -0.66 -3.95
CA ALA A 120 0.20 -0.38 -2.71
C ALA A 120 -0.15 1.01 -2.16
N GLU A 121 -0.26 2.01 -3.03
CA GLU A 121 -0.64 3.37 -2.62
C GLU A 121 -2.08 3.42 -2.11
N GLN A 122 -3.04 2.78 -2.79
CA GLN A 122 -4.43 2.71 -2.31
C GLN A 122 -4.55 2.01 -0.95
N LEU A 123 -3.79 0.92 -0.75
CA LEU A 123 -3.76 0.22 0.53
C LEU A 123 -3.21 1.10 1.66
N ARG A 124 -2.18 1.91 1.38
CA ARG A 124 -1.63 2.88 2.35
C ARG A 124 -2.64 3.97 2.70
N GLN A 125 -3.33 4.52 1.69
CA GLN A 125 -4.33 5.58 1.89
C GLN A 125 -5.50 5.11 2.75
N ASN A 126 -5.86 3.83 2.67
CA ASN A 126 -6.97 3.25 3.44
C ASN A 126 -6.55 2.68 4.80
N LYS A 127 -5.24 2.69 5.11
CA LYS A 127 -4.73 2.16 6.36
C LYS A 127 -5.02 3.09 7.54
N ASN A 128 -5.59 2.54 8.60
CA ASN A 128 -5.84 3.25 9.83
C ASN A 128 -4.84 2.85 10.92
N ILE A 129 -4.60 3.77 11.84
CA ILE A 129 -3.89 3.53 13.08
C ILE A 129 -4.81 3.84 14.26
N LEU A 130 -4.82 2.96 15.25
CA LEU A 130 -5.50 3.19 16.52
C LEU A 130 -4.56 3.98 17.44
N ILE A 131 -5.06 5.07 17.98
CA ILE A 131 -4.36 5.88 18.98
C ILE A 131 -5.20 5.96 20.25
N GLU A 132 -4.54 5.87 21.38
CA GLU A 132 -5.15 6.02 22.72
C GLU A 132 -4.75 7.38 23.28
N THR A 133 -5.72 8.18 23.65
CA THR A 133 -5.54 9.47 24.31
C THR A 133 -6.18 9.47 25.70
N ASN A 134 -5.97 10.52 26.47
CA ASN A 134 -6.66 10.70 27.74
C ASN A 134 -8.20 10.86 27.59
N PHE A 135 -8.68 11.10 26.36
CA PHE A 135 -10.10 11.31 26.06
C PHE A 135 -10.77 10.12 25.37
N GLY A 136 -10.02 9.03 25.09
CA GLY A 136 -10.53 7.82 24.45
C GLY A 136 -9.64 7.32 23.32
N GLU A 137 -10.14 6.31 22.62
CA GLU A 137 -9.49 5.68 21.47
C GLU A 137 -10.01 6.31 20.16
N TYR A 138 -9.09 6.58 19.25
CA TYR A 138 -9.39 7.16 17.94
C TYR A 138 -8.75 6.32 16.83
N SER A 139 -9.53 6.07 15.78
CA SER A 139 -9.04 5.45 14.54
C SER A 139 -8.72 6.54 13.54
N LEU A 140 -7.44 6.76 13.23
CA LEU A 140 -7.00 7.78 12.28
C LEU A 140 -6.51 7.12 11.00
N LYS A 141 -6.91 7.66 9.86
CA LYS A 141 -6.27 7.31 8.60
C LYS A 141 -4.82 7.79 8.61
N ILE A 142 -3.91 6.91 8.25
CA ILE A 142 -2.47 7.25 8.21
C ILE A 142 -2.19 8.35 7.19
N SER A 143 -2.95 8.38 6.08
CA SER A 143 -2.87 9.43 5.07
C SER A 143 -3.19 10.83 5.60
N ASP A 144 -4.04 10.94 6.61
CA ASP A 144 -4.48 12.22 7.15
C ASP A 144 -3.46 12.82 8.13
N ILE A 145 -2.52 12.01 8.61
CA ILE A 145 -1.45 12.46 9.52
C ILE A 145 -0.39 13.23 8.74
N LEU A 146 -0.22 14.51 9.05
CA LEU A 146 0.79 15.38 8.45
C LEU A 146 2.18 15.12 9.02
N TYR A 147 2.28 15.12 10.34
CA TYR A 147 3.50 14.86 11.09
C TYR A 147 3.20 14.51 12.54
N ILE A 148 4.20 13.97 13.22
CA ILE A 148 4.15 13.66 14.65
C ILE A 148 5.30 14.40 15.34
N GLU A 149 4.98 15.12 16.41
CA GLU A 149 5.92 15.88 17.22
C GLU A 149 6.13 15.21 18.58
N ALA A 150 7.38 15.03 18.98
CA ALA A 150 7.71 14.60 20.34
C ALA A 150 7.77 15.81 21.28
N GLN A 151 6.99 15.75 22.34
CA GLN A 151 6.96 16.77 23.38
C GLN A 151 7.01 16.11 24.78
N ASN A 152 8.17 16.14 25.43
CA ASN A 152 8.42 15.47 26.70
C ASN A 152 8.12 13.94 26.62
N GLN A 153 7.19 13.45 27.44
CA GLN A 153 6.78 12.05 27.47
C GLN A 153 5.61 11.73 26.53
N HIS A 154 5.19 12.69 25.71
CA HIS A 154 4.04 12.57 24.81
C HIS A 154 4.49 12.79 23.37
N VAL A 155 3.66 12.31 22.47
CA VAL A 155 3.68 12.71 21.08
C VAL A 155 2.38 13.45 20.76
N ILE A 156 2.48 14.45 19.90
CA ILE A 156 1.34 15.15 19.32
C ILE A 156 1.25 14.74 17.86
N ILE A 157 0.13 14.14 17.48
CA ILE A 157 -0.16 13.73 16.11
C ILE A 157 -0.99 14.83 15.47
N TYR A 158 -0.45 15.43 14.42
CA TYR A 158 -1.11 16.52 13.70
C TYR A 158 -1.75 16.00 12.41
N THR A 159 -3.03 16.27 12.25
CA THR A 159 -3.78 16.08 11.01
C THR A 159 -4.12 17.45 10.38
N GLU A 160 -4.84 17.48 9.27
CA GLU A 160 -5.26 18.76 8.66
C GLU A 160 -6.23 19.56 9.54
N HIS A 161 -7.01 18.88 10.37
CA HIS A 161 -8.13 19.49 11.11
C HIS A 161 -7.92 19.47 12.62
N GLU A 162 -7.25 18.46 13.14
CA GLU A 162 -7.16 18.19 14.56
C GLU A 162 -5.74 17.79 14.99
N LYS A 163 -5.51 17.81 16.30
CA LYS A 163 -4.32 17.26 16.93
C LYS A 163 -4.70 16.31 18.06
N TYR A 164 -3.94 15.22 18.16
CA TYR A 164 -4.15 14.19 19.17
C TYR A 164 -2.90 14.05 20.03
N ILE A 165 -3.08 13.98 21.34
CA ILE A 165 -1.98 13.85 22.30
C ILE A 165 -2.01 12.45 22.90
N GLN A 166 -0.90 11.74 22.76
CA GLN A 166 -0.75 10.38 23.29
C GLN A 166 0.53 10.27 24.12
N ARG A 167 0.49 9.56 25.24
CA ARG A 167 1.69 9.18 25.99
C ARG A 167 2.42 8.06 25.25
N ALA A 168 3.40 8.44 24.44
CA ALA A 168 4.21 7.52 23.64
C ALA A 168 5.53 8.17 23.26
N SER A 169 6.49 7.38 22.77
CA SER A 169 7.74 7.88 22.21
C SER A 169 7.64 8.02 20.68
N ILE A 170 8.34 8.99 20.11
CA ILE A 170 8.42 9.15 18.65
C ILE A 170 9.05 7.93 17.99
N SER A 171 9.96 7.22 18.67
CA SER A 171 10.57 6.00 18.17
C SER A 171 9.58 4.84 18.05
N LYS A 172 8.49 4.81 18.82
CA LYS A 172 7.39 3.86 18.63
C LYS A 172 6.77 4.10 17.26
N TYR A 173 6.42 5.34 16.96
CA TYR A 173 5.81 5.74 15.69
C TYR A 173 6.76 5.57 14.49
N GLU A 174 8.04 5.91 14.64
CA GLU A 174 9.04 5.68 13.61
C GLU A 174 9.08 4.20 13.17
N ARG A 175 9.03 3.27 14.13
CA ARG A 175 9.01 1.83 13.84
C ARG A 175 7.67 1.36 13.27
N THR A 176 6.56 1.87 13.79
CA THR A 176 5.22 1.46 13.36
C THR A 176 4.90 1.95 11.95
N LEU A 177 5.32 3.16 11.61
CA LEU A 177 4.98 3.85 10.36
C LEU A 177 6.13 3.84 9.31
N VAL A 178 7.17 3.03 9.53
CA VAL A 178 8.34 2.97 8.63
C VAL A 178 7.96 2.61 7.18
N LEU A 179 6.94 1.76 7.01
CA LEU A 179 6.44 1.34 5.70
C LEU A 179 5.35 2.27 5.13
N ASP A 180 4.93 3.26 5.88
CA ASP A 180 3.82 4.16 5.54
C ASP A 180 4.31 5.56 5.16
N ASN A 181 5.50 5.67 4.56
CA ASN A 181 6.12 6.90 4.07
C ASN A 181 6.46 7.94 5.15
N PHE A 182 6.59 7.52 6.43
CA PHE A 182 7.04 8.41 7.49
C PHE A 182 8.55 8.39 7.66
N GLN A 183 9.13 9.59 7.83
CA GLN A 183 10.56 9.75 8.06
C GLN A 183 10.87 10.70 9.21
N LEU A 184 11.80 10.28 10.08
CA LEU A 184 12.27 11.11 11.17
C LEU A 184 13.26 12.16 10.65
N ILE A 185 12.83 13.42 10.58
CA ILE A 185 13.61 14.57 10.07
C ILE A 185 14.37 15.30 11.17
N HIS A 186 13.91 15.19 12.39
CA HIS A 186 14.52 15.78 13.59
C HIS A 186 14.31 14.85 14.78
N ARG A 187 15.07 15.00 15.87
CA ARG A 187 14.85 14.19 17.09
C ARG A 187 13.41 14.25 17.61
N SER A 188 12.69 15.32 17.27
CA SER A 188 11.31 15.57 17.71
C SER A 188 10.29 15.54 16.60
N TYR A 189 10.66 15.35 15.33
CA TYR A 189 9.71 15.44 14.22
C TYR A 189 9.79 14.24 13.29
N LEU A 190 8.67 13.52 13.17
CA LEU A 190 8.43 12.44 12.22
C LEU A 190 7.41 12.92 11.20
N VAL A 191 7.79 13.05 9.94
CA VAL A 191 6.98 13.65 8.88
C VAL A 191 6.43 12.59 7.92
N ASN A 192 5.20 12.76 7.48
CA ASN A 192 4.62 11.98 6.39
C ASN A 192 5.05 12.60 5.04
N MET A 193 5.81 11.86 4.24
CA MET A 193 6.34 12.34 2.96
C MET A 193 5.24 12.67 1.93
N CYS A 194 4.03 12.09 2.06
CA CYS A 194 2.89 12.42 1.20
C CYS A 194 2.51 13.90 1.25
N HIS A 195 2.78 14.58 2.37
CA HIS A 195 2.46 16.00 2.57
C HIS A 195 3.63 16.94 2.35
N VAL A 196 4.82 16.43 2.01
CA VAL A 196 6.01 17.25 1.77
C VAL A 196 5.93 17.92 0.41
N LYS A 197 6.07 19.25 0.39
CA LYS A 197 6.09 20.09 -0.82
C LYS A 197 7.47 20.61 -1.18
N GLY A 198 8.38 20.65 -0.21
CA GLY A 198 9.74 21.13 -0.45
C GLY A 198 10.69 20.75 0.67
N VAL A 199 11.96 20.62 0.30
CA VAL A 199 13.05 20.26 1.22
C VAL A 199 14.20 21.24 1.02
N SER A 200 14.62 21.89 2.08
CA SER A 200 15.84 22.69 2.13
C SER A 200 16.85 22.10 3.12
N LYS A 201 18.06 22.67 3.21
CA LYS A 201 19.10 22.17 4.12
C LYS A 201 18.72 22.22 5.61
N GLN A 202 17.75 23.06 5.99
CA GLN A 202 17.39 23.32 7.38
C GLN A 202 15.93 23.06 7.71
N GLU A 203 15.06 22.91 6.70
CA GLU A 203 13.62 22.76 6.90
C GLU A 203 12.97 21.90 5.84
N VAL A 204 11.86 21.27 6.23
CA VAL A 204 10.90 20.59 5.35
C VAL A 204 9.62 21.43 5.32
N THR A 205 9.14 21.74 4.13
CA THR A 205 7.89 22.47 3.92
C THR A 205 6.77 21.49 3.60
N LEU A 206 5.71 21.50 4.39
CA LEU A 206 4.50 20.71 4.19
C LEU A 206 3.43 21.54 3.46
N ASN A 207 2.27 20.92 3.26
CA ASN A 207 1.04 21.59 2.81
C ASN A 207 0.79 22.86 3.65
N LYS A 208 0.05 23.83 3.09
CA LYS A 208 -0.28 25.12 3.75
C LYS A 208 0.95 25.91 4.21
N LYS A 209 2.11 25.67 3.61
CA LYS A 209 3.40 26.34 3.92
C LYS A 209 3.90 26.13 5.35
N LEU A 210 3.45 25.08 6.02
CA LEU A 210 3.98 24.71 7.34
C LEU A 210 5.44 24.27 7.21
N LYS A 211 6.34 24.81 8.03
CA LYS A 211 7.76 24.51 8.03
C LYS A 211 8.17 23.77 9.28
N LEU A 212 8.87 22.66 9.12
CA LEU A 212 9.42 21.84 10.19
C LEU A 212 10.95 21.82 10.12
N PRO A 213 11.66 21.86 11.26
CA PRO A 213 13.12 21.85 11.26
C PRO A 213 13.68 20.51 10.79
N LEU A 214 14.66 20.56 9.89
CA LEU A 214 15.40 19.41 9.40
C LEU A 214 16.81 19.37 9.99
N SER A 215 17.15 18.30 10.68
CA SER A 215 18.49 18.10 11.25
C SER A 215 19.52 17.95 10.13
N ARG A 216 20.68 18.66 10.27
CA ARG A 216 21.81 18.59 9.32
C ARG A 216 22.27 17.14 9.08
N LEU A 217 22.31 16.32 10.13
CA LEU A 217 22.71 14.91 10.04
C LEU A 217 21.71 14.05 9.24
N ARG A 218 20.44 14.46 9.18
CA ARG A 218 19.37 13.70 8.50
C ARG A 218 19.10 14.19 7.08
N TYR A 219 19.61 15.38 6.71
CA TYR A 219 19.30 16.03 5.44
C TYR A 219 19.57 15.12 4.22
N LYS A 220 20.80 14.59 4.09
CA LYS A 220 21.15 13.76 2.92
C LYS A 220 20.25 12.53 2.81
N LYS A 221 20.10 11.77 3.92
CA LYS A 221 19.26 10.57 3.96
C LYS A 221 17.80 10.89 3.63
N PHE A 222 17.26 11.97 4.21
CA PHE A 222 15.88 12.37 3.93
C PHE A 222 15.69 12.79 2.47
N GLN A 223 16.63 13.54 1.90
CA GLN A 223 16.58 13.95 0.49
C GLN A 223 16.57 12.74 -0.45
N GLU A 224 17.42 11.76 -0.23
CA GLU A 224 17.44 10.51 -1.02
C GLU A 224 16.12 9.75 -0.91
N GLN A 225 15.57 9.60 0.30
CA GLN A 225 14.30 8.92 0.52
C GLN A 225 13.13 9.67 -0.11
N PHE A 226 13.13 11.00 -0.05
CA PHE A 226 12.09 11.81 -0.65
C PHE A 226 12.15 11.77 -2.18
N HIS A 227 13.33 11.78 -2.81
CA HIS A 227 13.48 11.58 -4.24
C HIS A 227 12.98 10.19 -4.66
N ASN A 228 13.34 9.15 -3.92
CA ASN A 228 12.84 7.80 -4.20
C ASN A 228 11.32 7.72 -4.07
N TYR A 229 10.75 8.36 -3.05
CA TYR A 229 9.31 8.46 -2.87
C TYR A 229 8.62 9.13 -4.06
N ILE A 230 9.10 10.30 -4.50
CA ILE A 230 8.55 10.99 -5.68
C ILE A 230 8.66 10.12 -6.93
N ASN A 231 9.82 9.51 -7.19
CA ASN A 231 10.02 8.67 -8.36
C ASN A 231 9.13 7.42 -8.39
N THR A 232 8.67 6.93 -7.23
CA THR A 232 7.75 5.79 -7.15
C THR A 232 6.28 6.19 -7.19
N THR A 233 5.94 7.46 -6.93
CA THR A 233 4.55 7.97 -6.91
C THR A 233 4.20 8.89 -8.06
N ALA A 234 5.17 9.33 -8.88
CA ALA A 234 4.99 10.33 -9.95
C ALA A 234 4.58 9.75 -11.32
N PHE A 235 4.12 8.47 -11.37
CA PHE A 235 3.62 7.84 -12.62
C PHE A 235 2.26 7.22 -12.42
#